data_6547af83a7419a4038721f5010cc9ad0
#
_entry.id   6547af83a7419a4038721f5010cc9ad0
#
_cell.length_a   1.000
_cell.length_b   1.000
_cell.length_c   1.000
_cell.angle_alpha   90.00
_cell.angle_beta   90.00
_cell.angle_gamma   90.00
#
_symmetry.space_group_name_H-M   'P 1'
#
loop_
_entity.id
_entity.type
_entity.pdbx_description
1 polymer ?
#
loop_
_entity_poly.entity_id
_entity_poly.type
_entity_poly.pdbx_seq_one_letter_code
_entity_poly.pdbx_strand_id
1 'polypeptide(L)'
;MIASLAERILEEMADAVIYADRSGTILRWNQAAALLFGHSAAEAIGQNLDLIVPEHLRAGHWRGFDAAMSRGTLSLEGRPT
;
A
#
# COMPACT_ATOMS: atom_id res chain seq x y z
N MET A 1 -21.53 4.00 -7.60
CA MET A 1 -21.27 2.94 -6.61
C MET A 1 -21.01 3.57 -5.27
N ILE A 2 -21.63 3.05 -4.24
CA ILE A 2 -21.44 3.57 -2.88
C ILE A 2 -20.30 2.77 -2.23
N ALA A 3 -19.28 3.46 -1.78
CA ALA A 3 -18.19 2.81 -1.04
C ALA A 3 -18.73 2.26 0.29
N SER A 4 -18.26 1.09 0.72
CA SER A 4 -18.61 0.53 2.01
C SER A 4 -18.08 1.43 3.13
N LEU A 5 -18.65 1.26 4.34
CA LEU A 5 -18.15 1.99 5.50
C LEU A 5 -16.66 1.70 5.75
N ALA A 6 -16.25 0.43 5.59
CA ALA A 6 -14.85 0.05 5.76
C ALA A 6 -13.95 0.78 4.76
N GLU A 7 -14.38 0.89 3.49
CA GLU A 7 -13.61 1.60 2.47
C GLU A 7 -13.49 3.09 2.79
N ARG A 8 -14.56 3.69 3.32
CA ARG A 8 -14.53 5.09 3.71
C ARG A 8 -13.61 5.33 4.90
N ILE A 9 -13.63 4.42 5.88
CA ILE A 9 -12.73 4.50 7.03
C ILE A 9 -11.27 4.44 6.57
N LEU A 10 -10.94 3.50 5.70
CA LEU A 10 -9.58 3.36 5.17
C LEU A 10 -9.15 4.62 4.41
N GLU A 11 -10.05 5.18 3.60
CA GLU A 11 -9.74 6.37 2.82
C GLU A 11 -9.47 7.59 3.70
N GLU A 12 -10.20 7.71 4.81
CA GLU A 12 -10.14 8.88 5.70
C GLU A 12 -9.14 8.73 6.85
N MET A 13 -8.49 7.56 6.99
CA MET A 13 -7.51 7.37 8.04
C MET A 13 -6.34 8.35 7.92
N ALA A 14 -5.84 8.82 9.06
CA ALA A 14 -4.66 9.69 9.10
C ALA A 14 -3.38 8.96 8.70
N ASP A 15 -3.31 7.65 8.96
CA ASP A 15 -2.17 6.84 8.60
C ASP A 15 -2.29 6.36 7.14
N ALA A 16 -1.19 6.31 6.44
CA ALA A 16 -1.16 5.75 5.10
C ALA A 16 -1.46 4.26 5.15
N VAL A 17 -2.47 3.83 4.38
CA VAL A 17 -2.87 2.43 4.29
C VAL A 17 -2.78 2.00 2.83
N ILE A 18 -2.04 0.93 2.60
CA ILE A 18 -1.80 0.38 1.28
C ILE A 18 -2.05 -1.12 1.34
N TYR A 19 -2.90 -1.61 0.45
CA TYR A 19 -3.10 -3.06 0.28
C TYR A 19 -2.54 -3.47 -1.07
N ALA A 20 -1.84 -4.59 -1.07
CA ALA A 20 -1.31 -5.19 -2.29
C ALA A 20 -1.66 -6.67 -2.33
N ASP A 21 -1.74 -7.22 -3.53
CA ASP A 21 -1.93 -8.65 -3.72
C ASP A 21 -0.59 -9.40 -3.58
N ARG A 22 -0.62 -10.72 -3.81
CA ARG A 22 0.57 -11.57 -3.68
C ARG A 22 1.68 -11.24 -4.67
N SER A 23 1.33 -10.60 -5.78
CA SER A 23 2.30 -10.15 -6.77
C SER A 23 2.89 -8.80 -6.45
N GLY A 24 2.41 -8.15 -5.39
CA GLY A 24 2.84 -6.82 -5.03
C GLY A 24 2.12 -5.73 -5.81
N THR A 25 1.03 -6.04 -6.49
CA THR A 25 0.21 -5.05 -7.19
C THR A 25 -0.64 -4.31 -6.20
N ILE A 26 -0.59 -2.99 -6.22
CA ILE A 26 -1.32 -2.13 -5.30
C ILE A 26 -2.81 -2.18 -5.65
N LEU A 27 -3.62 -2.55 -4.66
CA LEU A 27 -5.07 -2.66 -4.80
C LEU A 27 -5.81 -1.51 -4.11
N ARG A 28 -5.24 -0.99 -3.01
CA ARG A 28 -5.81 0.12 -2.26
C ARG A 28 -4.72 1.09 -1.85
N TRP A 29 -5.08 2.36 -1.85
CA TRP A 29 -4.16 3.46 -1.59
C TRP A 29 -4.99 4.62 -1.05
N ASN A 30 -4.89 4.88 0.24
CA ASN A 30 -5.73 5.91 0.85
C ASN A 30 -5.15 7.32 0.66
N GLN A 31 -5.90 8.31 1.12
CA GLN A 31 -5.52 9.71 0.99
C GLN A 31 -4.20 10.02 1.70
N ALA A 32 -4.00 9.46 2.89
CA ALA A 32 -2.75 9.66 3.63
C ALA A 32 -1.55 9.08 2.87
N ALA A 33 -1.72 7.95 2.19
CA ALA A 33 -0.68 7.38 1.33
C ALA A 33 -0.36 8.32 0.16
N ALA A 34 -1.39 8.93 -0.44
CA ALA A 34 -1.19 9.90 -1.52
C ALA A 34 -0.37 11.10 -1.05
N LEU A 35 -0.67 11.62 0.12
CA LEU A 35 0.07 12.75 0.70
C LEU A 35 1.50 12.37 1.09
N LEU A 36 1.68 11.19 1.68
CA LEU A 36 2.98 10.75 2.16
C LEU A 36 3.95 10.44 1.01
N PHE A 37 3.47 9.75 -0.02
CA PHE A 37 4.32 9.26 -1.11
C PHE A 37 4.29 10.13 -2.36
N GLY A 38 3.38 11.08 -2.43
CA GLY A 38 3.32 11.99 -3.58
C GLY A 38 2.69 11.41 -4.84
N HIS A 39 1.96 10.31 -4.72
CA HIS A 39 1.22 9.69 -5.83
C HIS A 39 -0.26 9.63 -5.48
N SER A 40 -1.13 9.94 -6.43
CA SER A 40 -2.58 9.78 -6.24
C SER A 40 -2.96 8.30 -6.27
N ALA A 41 -4.15 7.98 -5.74
CA ALA A 41 -4.68 6.63 -5.83
C ALA A 41 -4.80 6.17 -7.30
N ALA A 42 -5.23 7.05 -8.19
CA ALA A 42 -5.36 6.74 -9.60
C ALA A 42 -4.01 6.38 -10.24
N GLU A 43 -2.93 6.99 -9.78
CA GLU A 43 -1.58 6.67 -10.26
C GLU A 43 -1.03 5.38 -9.65
N ALA A 44 -1.31 5.15 -8.36
CA ALA A 44 -0.69 4.07 -7.59
C ALA A 44 -1.41 2.73 -7.75
N ILE A 45 -2.74 2.72 -7.76
CA ILE A 45 -3.51 1.47 -7.87
C ILE A 45 -3.23 0.81 -9.22
N GLY A 46 -2.90 -0.47 -9.17
CA GLY A 46 -2.48 -1.23 -10.35
C GLY A 46 -0.98 -1.23 -10.59
N GLN A 47 -0.23 -0.38 -9.89
CA GLN A 47 1.22 -0.38 -9.95
C GLN A 47 1.81 -1.36 -8.94
N ASN A 48 3.07 -1.72 -9.14
CA ASN A 48 3.79 -2.56 -8.19
C ASN A 48 4.26 -1.73 -7.00
N LEU A 49 4.38 -2.37 -5.83
CA LEU A 49 4.90 -1.73 -4.62
C LEU A 49 6.29 -1.11 -4.80
N ASP A 50 7.05 -1.52 -5.81
CA ASP A 50 8.33 -0.90 -6.13
C ASP A 50 8.22 0.61 -6.36
N LEU A 51 7.02 1.09 -6.68
CA LEU A 51 6.76 2.52 -6.84
C LEU A 51 7.22 3.33 -5.62
N ILE A 52 7.08 2.76 -4.42
CA ILE A 52 7.40 3.46 -3.16
C ILE A 52 8.61 2.87 -2.44
N VAL A 53 9.26 1.86 -3.00
CA VAL A 53 10.44 1.24 -2.39
C VAL A 53 11.68 1.67 -3.15
N PRO A 54 12.62 2.37 -2.50
CA PRO A 54 13.89 2.73 -3.14
C PRO A 54 14.60 1.50 -3.67
N GLU A 55 15.24 1.62 -4.81
CA GLU A 55 15.85 0.51 -5.53
C GLU A 55 16.78 -0.34 -4.66
N HIS A 56 17.60 0.31 -3.85
CA HIS A 56 18.58 -0.38 -3.00
C HIS A 56 17.93 -1.17 -1.85
N LEU A 57 16.64 -0.95 -1.57
CA LEU A 57 15.91 -1.62 -0.52
C LEU A 57 14.96 -2.71 -1.05
N ARG A 58 14.81 -2.81 -2.38
CA ARG A 58 13.80 -3.69 -2.99
C ARG A 58 14.00 -5.16 -2.68
N ALA A 59 15.25 -5.65 -2.72
CA ALA A 59 15.53 -7.04 -2.43
C ALA A 59 15.11 -7.43 -1.00
N GLY A 60 15.45 -6.57 -0.01
CA GLY A 60 15.05 -6.80 1.37
C GLY A 60 13.55 -6.71 1.57
N HIS A 61 12.89 -5.72 0.92
CA HIS A 61 11.45 -5.57 0.96
C HIS A 61 10.74 -6.83 0.45
N TRP A 62 11.17 -7.34 -0.70
CA TRP A 62 10.51 -8.51 -1.31
C TRP A 62 10.70 -9.78 -0.51
N ARG A 63 11.84 -9.96 0.15
CA ARG A 63 12.04 -11.09 1.06
C ARG A 63 11.06 -11.02 2.23
N GLY A 64 10.88 -9.84 2.83
CA GLY A 64 9.92 -9.65 3.90
C GLY A 64 8.48 -9.80 3.42
N PHE A 65 8.18 -9.30 2.24
CA PHE A 65 6.87 -9.41 1.62
C PHE A 65 6.49 -10.88 1.38
N ASP A 66 7.38 -11.65 0.77
CA ASP A 66 7.13 -13.08 0.51
C ASP A 66 6.92 -13.85 1.81
N ALA A 67 7.70 -13.57 2.85
CA ALA A 67 7.53 -14.19 4.16
C ALA A 67 6.17 -13.84 4.78
N ALA A 68 5.73 -12.59 4.65
CA ALA A 68 4.43 -12.15 5.15
C ALA A 68 3.29 -12.78 4.36
N MET A 69 3.41 -12.87 3.04
CA MET A 69 2.38 -13.47 2.19
C MET A 69 2.21 -14.96 2.42
N SER A 70 3.27 -15.66 2.80
CA SER A 70 3.16 -17.07 3.15
C SER A 70 2.34 -17.29 4.42
N ARG A 71 2.13 -16.25 5.22
CA ARG A 71 1.27 -16.26 6.41
C ARG A 71 -0.15 -15.80 6.13
N GLY A 72 -0.45 -15.37 4.88
CA GLY A 72 -1.79 -15.03 4.44
C GLY A 72 -2.00 -13.59 4.01
N THR A 73 -1.80 -12.61 4.85
CA THR A 73 -2.10 -11.22 4.50
C THR A 73 -0.98 -10.28 4.90
N LEU A 74 -0.85 -9.21 4.11
CA LEU A 74 0.06 -8.12 4.39
C LEU A 74 -0.67 -6.80 4.22
N SER A 75 -0.61 -5.99 5.26
CA SER A 75 -1.06 -4.60 5.23
C SER A 75 0.15 -3.73 5.49
N LEU A 76 0.43 -2.77 4.61
CA LEU A 76 1.51 -1.81 4.80
C LEU A 76 0.92 -0.51 5.34
N GLU A 77 1.35 -0.13 6.52
CA GLU A 77 0.98 1.14 7.13
C GLU A 77 2.21 2.03 7.14
N GLY A 78 2.18 3.10 6.34
CA GLY A 78 3.18 4.13 6.38
C GLY A 78 2.76 5.22 7.36
N ARG A 79 3.60 5.54 8.33
CA ARG A 79 3.34 6.61 9.27
C ARG A 79 4.28 7.77 8.99
N PRO A 80 3.77 9.00 8.96
CA PRO A 80 4.67 10.14 8.88
C PRO A 80 5.50 10.20 10.17
N THR A 81 6.76 10.12 10.01
CA THR A 81 7.69 10.24 11.13
C THR A 81 8.55 11.48 10.96
#